data_4d0230ccbfa25d5954b9a6741a14613d
#
_entry.id   4d0230ccbfa25d5954b9a6741a14613d
#
_cell.length_a   1.000
_cell.length_b   1.000
_cell.length_c   1.000
_cell.angle_alpha   90.00
_cell.angle_beta   90.00
_cell.angle_gamma   90.00
#
_symmetry.space_group_name_H-M   'P 1'
#
loop_
_entity.id
_entity.type
_entity.pdbx_description
1 polymer ?
#
loop_
_entity_poly.entity_id
_entity_poly.type
_entity_poly.pdbx_seq_one_letter_code
_entity_poly.pdbx_strand_id
1 'polypeptide(L)'
;MQTRLGGKFWTAMLIFGLMGQVAWVVENMYFNVFIYKMFHASASDISVMVMASAVTAAVTTILMGAASDMLGKRKAFMSFGYLIWGFTIISFAYIRSVMLTIIMDCVMTFFGSTANDAAYNAWLTDRGDSTNRGKIEGINSMMPLVSILIVFGGFMGFDLDKASSWRTIYYIIGITTAVIGLLGFFLIEEAPQIRRAELPYGKTLTYSFLPSTWKSNRVLYGVLLCFAVFGISIQIFMPYLLIYYEQTLGMKNYVLILAPAIILAAVVTALYGKVIDRKGFRFSVWPALGMLAAGYVLLFFCRSMVPVFIGSLLMMSGYLTGMAVFGAEIRDRIPENRAGQFQGVRIIGQVFIPGLIGPAIGAFVLRNAAEITNSDGTVSFLPDANIFLAALIALLVLAAVLRLQRRIRTA
;
A
#
# COMPACT_ATOMS: atom_id res chain seq x y z
N MET A 1 -8.98 -3.67 34.77
CA MET A 1 -8.50 -5.06 34.61
C MET A 1 -7.61 -5.09 33.37
N GLN A 2 -6.32 -5.40 33.53
CA GLN A 2 -5.42 -5.61 32.39
C GLN A 2 -5.86 -6.88 31.66
N THR A 3 -6.44 -6.76 30.46
CA THR A 3 -6.72 -7.91 29.62
C THR A 3 -5.41 -8.40 29.01
N ARG A 4 -4.79 -9.41 29.62
CA ARG A 4 -3.66 -10.09 28.99
C ARG A 4 -4.15 -10.71 27.67
N LEU A 5 -3.64 -10.20 26.55
CA LEU A 5 -3.91 -10.77 25.24
C LEU A 5 -3.32 -12.19 25.21
N GLY A 6 -4.19 -13.18 24.98
CA GLY A 6 -3.81 -14.59 24.93
C GLY A 6 -2.99 -14.96 23.69
N GLY A 7 -2.37 -16.15 23.71
CA GLY A 7 -1.60 -16.65 22.55
C GLY A 7 -2.41 -16.69 21.24
N LYS A 8 -3.70 -17.02 21.31
CA LYS A 8 -4.60 -17.02 20.15
C LYS A 8 -4.66 -15.66 19.44
N PHE A 9 -4.73 -14.56 20.22
CA PHE A 9 -4.74 -13.20 19.64
C PHE A 9 -3.45 -12.93 18.86
N TRP A 10 -2.28 -13.19 19.46
CA TRP A 10 -0.99 -12.94 18.81
C TRP A 10 -0.80 -13.80 17.56
N THR A 11 -1.20 -15.08 17.62
CA THR A 11 -1.16 -15.98 16.46
C THR A 11 -2.08 -15.49 15.34
N ALA A 12 -3.34 -15.14 15.65
CA ALA A 12 -4.27 -14.60 14.67
C ALA A 12 -3.74 -13.29 14.06
N MET A 13 -3.25 -12.37 14.91
CA MET A 13 -2.68 -11.10 14.47
C MET A 13 -1.53 -11.31 13.47
N LEU A 14 -0.57 -12.20 13.81
CA LEU A 14 0.58 -12.46 12.94
C LEU A 14 0.16 -13.12 11.63
N ILE A 15 -0.67 -14.15 11.68
CA ILE A 15 -1.07 -14.91 10.48
C ILE A 15 -1.91 -14.04 9.53
N PHE A 16 -2.94 -13.37 10.04
CA PHE A 16 -3.81 -12.54 9.21
C PHE A 16 -3.10 -11.27 8.72
N GLY A 17 -2.35 -10.60 9.59
CA GLY A 17 -1.58 -9.42 9.21
C GLY A 17 -0.52 -9.73 8.16
N LEU A 18 0.29 -10.77 8.39
CA LEU A 18 1.35 -11.12 7.45
C LEU A 18 0.79 -11.58 6.10
N MET A 19 -0.21 -12.47 6.09
CA MET A 19 -0.79 -12.96 4.84
C MET A 19 -1.52 -11.87 4.07
N GLY A 20 -2.23 -10.97 4.76
CA GLY A 20 -2.84 -9.82 4.12
C GLY A 20 -1.81 -8.93 3.43
N GLN A 21 -0.68 -8.67 4.08
CA GLN A 21 0.40 -7.89 3.49
C GLN A 21 1.11 -8.63 2.34
N VAL A 22 1.27 -9.95 2.42
CA VAL A 22 1.80 -10.78 1.31
C VAL A 22 0.89 -10.64 0.08
N ALA A 23 -0.42 -10.78 0.25
CA ALA A 23 -1.38 -10.65 -0.83
C ALA A 23 -1.34 -9.24 -1.46
N TRP A 24 -1.26 -8.17 -0.64
CA TRP A 24 -1.13 -6.79 -1.11
C TRP A 24 0.19 -6.51 -1.86
N VAL A 25 1.31 -7.11 -1.43
CA VAL A 25 2.59 -6.98 -2.15
C VAL A 25 2.49 -7.65 -3.52
N VAL A 26 1.86 -8.82 -3.61
CA VAL A 26 1.67 -9.52 -4.88
C VAL A 26 0.79 -8.70 -5.82
N GLU A 27 -0.31 -8.16 -5.34
CA GLU A 27 -1.20 -7.30 -6.11
C GLU A 27 -0.48 -6.03 -6.60
N ASN A 28 0.09 -5.27 -5.69
CA ASN A 28 0.64 -3.95 -6.02
C ASN A 28 1.92 -4.00 -6.87
N MET A 29 2.69 -5.08 -6.81
CA MET A 29 3.98 -5.18 -7.51
C MET A 29 3.98 -6.23 -8.63
N TYR A 30 3.43 -7.42 -8.37
CA TYR A 30 3.58 -8.55 -9.30
C TYR A 30 2.41 -8.73 -10.26
N PHE A 31 1.21 -8.23 -9.96
CA PHE A 31 0.11 -8.23 -10.93
C PHE A 31 0.43 -7.36 -12.15
N ASN A 32 1.12 -6.23 -11.95
CA ASN A 32 1.61 -5.41 -13.04
C ASN A 32 2.59 -6.19 -13.94
N VAL A 33 3.49 -6.96 -13.34
CA VAL A 33 4.44 -7.83 -14.07
C VAL A 33 3.69 -8.97 -14.76
N PHE A 34 2.67 -9.55 -14.10
CA PHE A 34 1.86 -10.62 -14.67
C PHE A 34 1.15 -10.19 -15.95
N ILE A 35 0.41 -9.08 -15.93
CA ILE A 35 -0.30 -8.63 -17.14
C ILE A 35 0.66 -8.15 -18.22
N TYR A 36 1.79 -7.57 -17.85
CA TYR A 36 2.84 -7.16 -18.78
C TYR A 36 3.43 -8.38 -19.52
N LYS A 37 3.84 -9.43 -18.78
CA LYS A 37 4.51 -10.62 -19.36
C LYS A 37 3.55 -11.57 -20.04
N MET A 38 2.36 -11.80 -19.47
CA MET A 38 1.42 -12.80 -19.97
C MET A 38 0.47 -12.29 -21.05
N PHE A 39 0.19 -11.00 -21.05
CA PHE A 39 -0.80 -10.39 -21.97
C PHE A 39 -0.26 -9.20 -22.74
N HIS A 40 1.03 -8.87 -22.61
CA HIS A 40 1.66 -7.71 -23.27
C HIS A 40 0.89 -6.40 -23.02
N ALA A 41 0.39 -6.26 -21.79
CA ALA A 41 -0.41 -5.11 -21.38
C ALA A 41 0.36 -3.80 -21.58
N SER A 42 -0.31 -2.77 -22.05
CA SER A 42 0.24 -1.43 -22.21
C SER A 42 0.40 -0.74 -20.86
N ALA A 43 1.16 0.37 -20.85
CA ALA A 43 1.25 1.23 -19.67
C ALA A 43 -0.12 1.76 -19.21
N SER A 44 -1.04 1.99 -20.17
CA SER A 44 -2.42 2.39 -19.88
C SER A 44 -3.23 1.29 -19.21
N ASP A 45 -3.07 0.03 -19.63
CA ASP A 45 -3.76 -1.11 -19.02
C ASP A 45 -3.32 -1.30 -17.56
N ILE A 46 -2.02 -1.21 -17.29
CA ILE A 46 -1.46 -1.25 -15.94
C ILE A 46 -2.04 -0.10 -15.10
N SER A 47 -2.07 1.10 -15.65
CA SER A 47 -2.64 2.27 -14.97
C SER A 47 -4.12 2.07 -14.64
N VAL A 48 -4.93 1.60 -15.60
CA VAL A 48 -6.36 1.35 -15.39
C VAL A 48 -6.59 0.29 -14.32
N MET A 49 -5.79 -0.78 -14.29
CA MET A 49 -5.86 -1.81 -13.24
C MET A 49 -5.62 -1.20 -11.86
N VAL A 50 -4.53 -0.48 -11.68
CA VAL A 50 -4.18 0.14 -10.39
C VAL A 50 -5.21 1.19 -9.97
N MET A 51 -5.72 2.01 -10.92
CA MET A 51 -6.76 2.99 -10.63
C MET A 51 -8.07 2.33 -10.20
N ALA A 52 -8.51 1.27 -10.90
CA ALA A 52 -9.73 0.55 -10.57
C ALA A 52 -9.64 -0.12 -9.21
N SER A 53 -8.50 -0.75 -8.90
CA SER A 53 -8.20 -1.34 -7.59
C SER A 53 -8.21 -0.28 -6.49
N ALA A 54 -7.58 0.88 -6.68
CA ALA A 54 -7.56 1.96 -5.69
C ALA A 54 -8.97 2.53 -5.40
N VAL A 55 -9.81 2.68 -6.43
CA VAL A 55 -11.21 3.08 -6.26
C VAL A 55 -11.96 2.03 -5.46
N THR A 56 -11.83 0.76 -5.83
CA THR A 56 -12.49 -0.36 -5.16
C THR A 56 -12.04 -0.45 -3.69
N ALA A 57 -10.73 -0.37 -3.42
CA ALA A 57 -10.19 -0.40 -2.06
C ALA A 57 -10.78 0.71 -1.19
N ALA A 58 -10.80 1.94 -1.69
CA ALA A 58 -11.29 3.10 -0.95
C ALA A 58 -12.79 2.99 -0.64
N VAL A 59 -13.61 2.70 -1.66
CA VAL A 59 -15.06 2.55 -1.51
C VAL A 59 -15.39 1.39 -0.57
N THR A 60 -14.74 0.24 -0.77
CA THR A 60 -14.97 -0.96 0.05
C THR A 60 -14.58 -0.72 1.51
N THR A 61 -13.40 -0.16 1.77
CA THR A 61 -12.96 0.07 3.15
C THR A 61 -13.90 1.00 3.90
N ILE A 62 -14.41 2.05 3.25
CA ILE A 62 -15.38 2.97 3.85
C ILE A 62 -16.70 2.24 4.15
N LEU A 63 -17.27 1.56 3.15
CA LEU A 63 -18.59 0.91 3.29
C LEU A 63 -18.52 -0.29 4.23
N MET A 64 -17.58 -1.19 4.04
CA MET A 64 -17.50 -2.42 4.81
C MET A 64 -16.94 -2.18 6.23
N GLY A 65 -16.11 -1.15 6.42
CA GLY A 65 -15.70 -0.69 7.74
C GLY A 65 -16.91 -0.29 8.58
N ALA A 66 -17.75 0.60 8.04
CA ALA A 66 -18.98 1.02 8.71
C ALA A 66 -19.98 -0.14 8.90
N ALA A 67 -20.09 -1.06 7.92
CA ALA A 67 -20.96 -2.24 8.05
C ALA A 67 -20.49 -3.16 9.18
N SER A 68 -19.17 -3.41 9.28
CA SER A 68 -18.60 -4.25 10.33
C SER A 68 -18.71 -3.61 11.73
N ASP A 69 -18.66 -2.26 11.82
CA ASP A 69 -18.91 -1.50 13.05
C ASP A 69 -20.37 -1.63 13.52
N MET A 70 -21.33 -1.51 12.61
CA MET A 70 -22.75 -1.65 12.93
C MET A 70 -23.13 -3.06 13.39
N LEU A 71 -22.60 -4.07 12.68
CA LEU A 71 -22.91 -5.47 13.00
C LEU A 71 -22.15 -5.95 14.24
N GLY A 72 -21.04 -5.29 14.59
CA GLY A 72 -20.18 -5.70 15.70
C GLY A 72 -19.57 -7.09 15.50
N LYS A 73 -19.28 -7.49 14.26
CA LYS A 73 -18.78 -8.83 13.91
C LYS A 73 -17.53 -8.72 13.07
N ARG A 74 -16.35 -8.73 13.72
CA ARG A 74 -15.07 -8.69 13.00
C ARG A 74 -14.67 -10.05 12.45
N LYS A 75 -14.85 -11.10 13.25
CA LYS A 75 -14.49 -12.48 12.91
C LYS A 75 -15.10 -12.93 11.59
N ALA A 76 -16.40 -12.70 11.40
CA ALA A 76 -17.08 -13.13 10.18
C ALA A 76 -16.50 -12.43 8.93
N PHE A 77 -16.33 -11.09 8.99
CA PHE A 77 -15.76 -10.32 7.89
C PHE A 77 -14.34 -10.74 7.55
N MET A 78 -13.50 -10.99 8.56
CA MET A 78 -12.14 -11.48 8.36
C MET A 78 -12.14 -12.89 7.77
N SER A 79 -12.82 -13.84 8.41
CA SER A 79 -12.77 -15.25 8.01
C SER A 79 -13.35 -15.49 6.63
N PHE A 80 -14.58 -15.02 6.35
CA PHE A 80 -15.17 -15.14 5.02
C PHE A 80 -14.42 -14.31 3.97
N GLY A 81 -13.97 -13.13 4.35
CA GLY A 81 -13.21 -12.26 3.45
C GLY A 81 -11.92 -12.92 2.97
N TYR A 82 -11.08 -13.45 3.88
CA TYR A 82 -9.86 -14.17 3.51
C TYR A 82 -10.14 -15.46 2.73
N LEU A 83 -11.21 -16.18 3.08
CA LEU A 83 -11.60 -17.38 2.36
C LEU A 83 -11.91 -17.08 0.89
N ILE A 84 -12.80 -16.10 0.65
CA ILE A 84 -13.19 -15.71 -0.72
C ILE A 84 -12.03 -15.02 -1.44
N TRP A 85 -11.25 -14.18 -0.75
CA TRP A 85 -10.04 -13.58 -1.30
C TRP A 85 -9.07 -14.64 -1.83
N GLY A 86 -8.84 -15.73 -1.06
CA GLY A 86 -8.01 -16.85 -1.52
C GLY A 86 -8.56 -17.51 -2.80
N PHE A 87 -9.86 -17.74 -2.90
CA PHE A 87 -10.47 -18.28 -4.13
C PHE A 87 -10.36 -17.32 -5.31
N THR A 88 -10.51 -16.02 -5.09
CA THR A 88 -10.31 -15.02 -6.16
C THR A 88 -8.87 -15.00 -6.62
N ILE A 89 -7.87 -15.13 -5.73
CA ILE A 89 -6.46 -15.25 -6.12
C ILE A 89 -6.24 -16.52 -6.98
N ILE A 90 -6.80 -17.66 -6.61
CA ILE A 90 -6.71 -18.89 -7.41
C ILE A 90 -7.26 -18.70 -8.82
N SER A 91 -8.32 -17.91 -8.97
CA SER A 91 -8.95 -17.69 -10.28
C SER A 91 -8.01 -17.05 -11.31
N PHE A 92 -7.00 -16.27 -10.87
CA PHE A 92 -6.00 -15.67 -11.76
C PHE A 92 -5.18 -16.72 -12.52
N ALA A 93 -5.08 -17.95 -12.00
CA ALA A 93 -4.43 -19.06 -12.71
C ALA A 93 -5.13 -19.43 -14.04
N TYR A 94 -6.37 -19.00 -14.24
CA TYR A 94 -7.20 -19.35 -15.40
C TYR A 94 -7.55 -18.15 -16.28
N ILE A 95 -7.19 -16.92 -15.86
CA ILE A 95 -7.46 -15.70 -16.61
C ILE A 95 -6.58 -15.64 -17.87
N ARG A 96 -7.17 -15.17 -18.97
CA ARG A 96 -6.52 -15.13 -20.30
C ARG A 96 -6.65 -13.76 -20.97
N SER A 97 -7.04 -12.72 -20.28
CA SER A 97 -7.16 -11.38 -20.85
C SER A 97 -6.92 -10.28 -19.82
N VAL A 98 -6.39 -9.15 -20.26
CA VAL A 98 -6.16 -7.96 -19.42
C VAL A 98 -7.47 -7.50 -18.78
N MET A 99 -8.55 -7.37 -19.56
CA MET A 99 -9.84 -6.88 -19.06
C MET A 99 -10.39 -7.76 -17.93
N LEU A 100 -10.32 -9.08 -18.10
CA LEU A 100 -10.77 -10.00 -17.06
C LEU A 100 -9.87 -9.94 -15.82
N THR A 101 -8.55 -9.70 -16.00
CA THR A 101 -7.63 -9.47 -14.89
C THR A 101 -8.06 -8.24 -14.09
N ILE A 102 -8.34 -7.11 -14.75
CA ILE A 102 -8.78 -5.87 -14.10
C ILE A 102 -10.08 -6.08 -13.31
N ILE A 103 -11.05 -6.76 -13.89
CA ILE A 103 -12.34 -7.05 -13.21
C ILE A 103 -12.10 -7.93 -11.99
N MET A 104 -11.32 -9.01 -12.14
CA MET A 104 -11.05 -9.92 -11.04
C MET A 104 -10.16 -9.31 -9.96
N ASP A 105 -9.28 -8.37 -10.33
CA ASP A 105 -8.51 -7.56 -9.38
C ASP A 105 -9.43 -6.69 -8.52
N CYS A 106 -10.42 -6.04 -9.11
CA CYS A 106 -11.45 -5.32 -8.33
C CYS A 106 -12.22 -6.25 -7.39
N VAL A 107 -12.59 -7.46 -7.84
CA VAL A 107 -13.28 -8.45 -6.98
C VAL A 107 -12.37 -8.89 -5.84
N MET A 108 -11.10 -9.17 -6.14
CA MET A 108 -10.10 -9.53 -5.16
C MET A 108 -9.86 -8.41 -4.15
N THR A 109 -9.70 -7.19 -4.61
CA THR A 109 -9.53 -5.99 -3.77
C THR A 109 -10.75 -5.74 -2.88
N PHE A 110 -11.97 -5.99 -3.37
CA PHE A 110 -13.19 -5.89 -2.55
C PHE A 110 -13.13 -6.81 -1.33
N PHE A 111 -12.78 -8.08 -1.49
CA PHE A 111 -12.69 -9.02 -0.37
C PHE A 111 -11.47 -8.76 0.51
N GLY A 112 -10.31 -8.42 -0.08
CA GLY A 112 -9.09 -8.05 0.62
C GLY A 112 -9.27 -6.82 1.50
N SER A 113 -9.82 -5.74 0.95
CA SER A 113 -10.07 -4.51 1.71
C SER A 113 -11.16 -4.71 2.77
N THR A 114 -12.19 -5.52 2.50
CA THR A 114 -13.19 -5.88 3.52
C THR A 114 -12.54 -6.58 4.71
N ALA A 115 -11.70 -7.57 4.44
CA ALA A 115 -11.14 -8.44 5.48
C ALA A 115 -9.95 -7.82 6.19
N ASN A 116 -9.02 -7.22 5.44
CA ASN A 116 -7.76 -6.71 5.98
C ASN A 116 -7.83 -5.22 6.32
N ASP A 117 -8.23 -4.35 5.39
CA ASP A 117 -8.19 -2.91 5.63
C ASP A 117 -9.29 -2.45 6.59
N ALA A 118 -10.50 -3.02 6.45
CA ALA A 118 -11.61 -2.67 7.32
C ALA A 118 -11.65 -3.54 8.59
N ALA A 119 -11.89 -4.85 8.44
CA ALA A 119 -12.21 -5.70 9.60
C ALA A 119 -10.99 -6.01 10.49
N TYR A 120 -9.83 -6.36 9.91
CA TYR A 120 -8.62 -6.68 10.68
C TYR A 120 -8.10 -5.47 11.47
N ASN A 121 -8.00 -4.30 10.83
CA ASN A 121 -7.54 -3.09 11.54
C ASN A 121 -8.51 -2.66 12.64
N ALA A 122 -9.81 -2.80 12.43
CA ALA A 122 -10.82 -2.55 13.44
C ALA A 122 -10.72 -3.57 14.60
N TRP A 123 -10.52 -4.86 14.29
CA TRP A 123 -10.33 -5.91 15.29
C TRP A 123 -9.09 -5.67 16.16
N LEU A 124 -7.97 -5.23 15.59
CA LEU A 124 -6.78 -4.84 16.35
C LEU A 124 -7.08 -3.69 17.32
N THR A 125 -7.86 -2.71 16.86
CA THR A 125 -8.24 -1.56 17.68
C THR A 125 -9.20 -1.95 18.80
N ASP A 126 -10.18 -2.82 18.52
CA ASP A 126 -11.19 -3.29 19.50
C ASP A 126 -10.57 -4.18 20.58
N ARG A 127 -9.50 -4.93 20.27
CA ARG A 127 -8.80 -5.83 21.21
C ARG A 127 -7.65 -5.14 21.95
N GLY A 128 -7.11 -4.05 21.41
CA GLY A 128 -6.03 -3.27 22.00
C GLY A 128 -6.50 -2.35 23.13
N ASP A 129 -5.73 -2.29 24.20
CA ASP A 129 -5.89 -1.32 25.29
C ASP A 129 -4.66 -0.39 25.38
N SER A 130 -4.70 0.61 26.26
CA SER A 130 -3.61 1.58 26.43
C SER A 130 -2.25 0.96 26.78
N THR A 131 -2.24 -0.26 27.34
CA THR A 131 -1.02 -0.93 27.81
C THR A 131 -0.33 -1.77 26.73
N ASN A 132 -1.09 -2.28 25.74
CA ASN A 132 -0.58 -3.19 24.71
C ASN A 132 -0.64 -2.60 23.27
N ARG A 133 -1.31 -1.46 23.10
CA ARG A 133 -1.49 -0.81 21.79
C ARG A 133 -0.16 -0.53 21.09
N GLY A 134 0.84 -0.03 21.81
CA GLY A 134 2.16 0.23 21.24
C GLY A 134 2.84 -1.03 20.69
N LYS A 135 2.68 -2.18 21.39
CA LYS A 135 3.22 -3.46 20.95
C LYS A 135 2.48 -3.98 19.70
N ILE A 136 1.15 -3.87 19.68
CA ILE A 136 0.33 -4.25 18.53
C ILE A 136 0.75 -3.44 17.30
N GLU A 137 0.78 -2.11 17.42
CA GLU A 137 1.18 -1.22 16.33
C GLU A 137 2.62 -1.46 15.87
N GLY A 138 3.55 -1.67 16.80
CA GLY A 138 4.95 -1.96 16.48
C GLY A 138 5.10 -3.23 15.65
N ILE A 139 4.43 -4.31 16.02
CA ILE A 139 4.46 -5.56 15.26
C ILE A 139 3.74 -5.39 13.91
N ASN A 140 2.57 -4.75 13.90
CA ASN A 140 1.78 -4.56 12.68
C ASN A 140 2.53 -3.72 11.64
N SER A 141 3.29 -2.71 12.07
CA SER A 141 4.08 -1.86 11.17
C SER A 141 5.28 -2.56 10.52
N MET A 142 5.73 -3.69 11.07
CA MET A 142 6.81 -4.48 10.48
C MET A 142 6.31 -5.46 9.42
N MET A 143 5.03 -5.83 9.43
CA MET A 143 4.48 -6.86 8.54
C MET A 143 4.63 -6.54 7.06
N PRO A 144 4.40 -5.31 6.55
CA PRO A 144 4.63 -4.99 5.15
C PRO A 144 6.07 -5.25 4.68
N LEU A 145 7.05 -4.93 5.54
CA LEU A 145 8.48 -5.14 5.22
C LEU A 145 8.82 -6.63 5.14
N VAL A 146 8.36 -7.40 6.12
CA VAL A 146 8.55 -8.86 6.15
C VAL A 146 7.88 -9.49 4.94
N SER A 147 6.68 -9.04 4.58
CA SER A 147 5.93 -9.56 3.44
C SER A 147 6.62 -9.30 2.10
N ILE A 148 7.22 -8.12 1.90
CA ILE A 148 8.01 -7.83 0.69
C ILE A 148 9.18 -8.82 0.57
N LEU A 149 9.88 -9.10 1.67
CA LEU A 149 11.00 -10.05 1.66
C LEU A 149 10.54 -11.49 1.38
N ILE A 150 9.41 -11.91 1.95
CA ILE A 150 8.81 -13.23 1.68
C ILE A 150 8.42 -13.36 0.22
N VAL A 151 7.77 -12.34 -0.34
CA VAL A 151 7.33 -12.35 -1.74
C VAL A 151 8.54 -12.32 -2.67
N PHE A 152 9.50 -11.44 -2.46
CA PHE A 152 10.69 -11.38 -3.29
C PHE A 152 11.50 -12.69 -3.24
N GLY A 153 11.73 -13.22 -2.03
CA GLY A 153 12.41 -14.52 -1.87
C GLY A 153 11.64 -15.67 -2.49
N GLY A 154 10.33 -15.70 -2.33
CA GLY A 154 9.47 -16.73 -2.92
C GLY A 154 9.45 -16.69 -4.45
N PHE A 155 9.41 -15.50 -5.04
CA PHE A 155 9.35 -15.34 -6.50
C PHE A 155 10.70 -15.56 -7.19
N MET A 156 11.85 -15.43 -6.50
CA MET A 156 13.18 -15.70 -7.07
C MET A 156 13.33 -17.12 -7.64
N GLY A 157 12.57 -18.10 -7.12
CA GLY A 157 12.62 -19.47 -7.58
C GLY A 157 11.78 -19.75 -8.82
N PHE A 158 11.03 -18.79 -9.34
CA PHE A 158 10.11 -18.94 -10.46
C PHE A 158 10.58 -18.18 -11.70
N ASP A 159 10.43 -18.83 -12.85
CA ASP A 159 10.59 -18.17 -14.15
C ASP A 159 9.28 -17.46 -14.50
N LEU A 160 9.26 -16.13 -14.31
CA LEU A 160 8.07 -15.31 -14.51
C LEU A 160 7.67 -15.11 -16.00
N ASP A 161 8.50 -15.57 -16.93
CA ASP A 161 8.13 -15.60 -18.35
C ASP A 161 7.23 -16.81 -18.70
N LYS A 162 7.05 -17.74 -17.75
CA LYS A 162 6.23 -18.95 -17.95
C LYS A 162 4.88 -18.86 -17.25
N ALA A 163 3.81 -19.09 -17.99
CA ALA A 163 2.45 -19.15 -17.44
C ALA A 163 2.27 -20.23 -16.35
N SER A 164 3.04 -21.32 -16.40
CA SER A 164 3.05 -22.37 -15.38
C SER A 164 3.54 -21.85 -14.01
N SER A 165 4.53 -20.97 -14.00
CA SER A 165 5.03 -20.33 -12.77
C SER A 165 3.95 -19.48 -12.12
N TRP A 166 3.28 -18.63 -12.90
CA TRP A 166 2.18 -17.81 -12.38
C TRP A 166 1.03 -18.64 -11.83
N ARG A 167 0.67 -19.72 -12.54
CA ARG A 167 -0.36 -20.65 -12.05
C ARG A 167 0.02 -21.24 -10.69
N THR A 168 1.26 -21.71 -10.53
CA THR A 168 1.75 -22.26 -9.26
C THR A 168 1.75 -21.22 -8.15
N ILE A 169 2.21 -19.99 -8.44
CA ILE A 169 2.22 -18.88 -7.49
C ILE A 169 0.80 -18.57 -7.00
N TYR A 170 -0.17 -18.43 -7.93
CA TYR A 170 -1.55 -18.13 -7.55
C TYR A 170 -2.20 -19.26 -6.75
N TYR A 171 -1.87 -20.53 -7.01
CA TYR A 171 -2.31 -21.63 -6.16
C TYR A 171 -1.71 -21.55 -4.76
N ILE A 172 -0.41 -21.35 -4.64
CA ILE A 172 0.27 -21.28 -3.34
C ILE A 172 -0.35 -20.15 -2.50
N ILE A 173 -0.40 -18.94 -3.04
CA ILE A 173 -0.88 -17.77 -2.31
C ILE A 173 -2.37 -17.88 -2.02
N GLY A 174 -3.18 -18.26 -3.03
CA GLY A 174 -4.62 -18.35 -2.89
C GLY A 174 -5.07 -19.44 -1.92
N ILE A 175 -4.48 -20.65 -2.00
CA ILE A 175 -4.77 -21.74 -1.06
C ILE A 175 -4.36 -21.33 0.36
N THR A 176 -3.17 -20.74 0.54
CA THR A 176 -2.70 -20.28 1.85
C THR A 176 -3.66 -19.23 2.42
N THR A 177 -4.08 -18.26 1.61
CA THR A 177 -5.05 -17.22 2.02
C THR A 177 -6.39 -17.82 2.41
N ALA A 178 -6.92 -18.77 1.62
CA ALA A 178 -8.19 -19.44 1.90
C ALA A 178 -8.12 -20.29 3.18
N VAL A 179 -7.04 -21.03 3.38
CA VAL A 179 -6.81 -21.84 4.60
C VAL A 179 -6.75 -20.91 5.83
N ILE A 180 -6.07 -19.77 5.74
CA ILE A 180 -6.04 -18.78 6.82
C ILE A 180 -7.45 -18.24 7.10
N GLY A 181 -8.27 -18.00 6.06
CA GLY A 181 -9.67 -17.64 6.22
C GLY A 181 -10.45 -18.68 7.02
N LEU A 182 -10.26 -19.98 6.71
CA LEU A 182 -10.87 -21.09 7.47
C LEU A 182 -10.37 -21.13 8.92
N LEU A 183 -9.06 -20.97 9.14
CA LEU A 183 -8.49 -20.92 10.50
C LEU A 183 -9.05 -19.74 11.31
N GLY A 184 -9.49 -18.67 10.66
CA GLY A 184 -10.10 -17.51 11.30
C GLY A 184 -11.33 -17.85 12.13
N PHE A 185 -12.14 -18.82 11.70
CA PHE A 185 -13.28 -19.28 12.48
C PHE A 185 -12.91 -19.89 13.83
N PHE A 186 -11.68 -20.34 14.00
CA PHE A 186 -11.18 -20.94 15.24
C PHE A 186 -10.24 -20.02 16.03
N LEU A 187 -9.46 -19.19 15.35
CA LEU A 187 -8.42 -18.35 15.97
C LEU A 187 -8.91 -16.96 16.36
N ILE A 188 -9.83 -16.35 15.57
CA ILE A 188 -10.30 -15.00 15.85
C ILE A 188 -11.33 -15.02 16.98
N GLU A 189 -11.03 -14.26 18.00
CA GLU A 189 -11.94 -13.98 19.12
C GLU A 189 -12.48 -12.57 18.99
N GLU A 190 -13.80 -12.42 19.05
CA GLU A 190 -14.44 -11.09 19.10
C GLU A 190 -14.04 -10.35 20.38
N ALA A 191 -14.01 -9.03 20.33
CA ALA A 191 -13.80 -8.23 21.53
C ALA A 191 -15.04 -8.37 22.46
N PRO A 192 -14.83 -8.46 23.80
CA PRO A 192 -15.93 -8.61 24.75
C PRO A 192 -16.95 -7.46 24.71
N GLN A 193 -16.50 -6.28 24.33
CA GLN A 193 -17.31 -5.08 24.17
C GLN A 193 -16.93 -4.41 22.84
N ILE A 194 -17.58 -4.81 21.76
CA ILE A 194 -17.49 -4.05 20.52
C ILE A 194 -18.29 -2.77 20.71
N ARG A 195 -17.63 -1.62 20.67
CA ARG A 195 -18.29 -0.31 20.62
C ARG A 195 -19.06 -0.23 19.32
N ARG A 196 -20.36 -0.53 19.36
CA ARG A 196 -21.24 -0.27 18.23
C ARG A 196 -21.23 1.23 17.95
N ALA A 197 -21.22 1.60 16.68
CA ALA A 197 -21.27 3.00 16.29
C ALA A 197 -22.54 3.66 16.91
N GLU A 198 -22.33 4.67 17.74
CA GLU A 198 -23.43 5.42 18.39
C GLU A 198 -24.25 6.22 17.36
N LEU A 199 -23.70 6.46 16.18
CA LEU A 199 -24.32 7.23 15.11
C LEU A 199 -24.92 6.31 14.02
N PRO A 200 -26.04 6.71 13.38
CA PRO A 200 -26.54 6.03 12.20
C PRO A 200 -25.49 5.93 11.10
N TYR A 201 -25.49 4.82 10.38
CA TYR A 201 -24.52 4.48 9.32
C TYR A 201 -24.18 5.65 8.39
N GLY A 202 -25.19 6.32 7.82
CA GLY A 202 -24.98 7.46 6.93
C GLY A 202 -24.30 8.66 7.59
N LYS A 203 -24.57 8.92 8.88
CA LYS A 203 -23.92 10.03 9.62
C LYS A 203 -22.47 9.72 9.95
N THR A 204 -22.14 8.47 10.23
CA THR A 204 -20.75 8.05 10.45
C THR A 204 -19.91 8.21 9.18
N LEU A 205 -20.47 7.81 8.02
CA LEU A 205 -19.82 7.94 6.72
C LEU A 205 -19.60 9.40 6.31
N THR A 206 -20.59 10.25 6.53
CA THR A 206 -20.56 11.63 6.01
C THR A 206 -19.86 12.63 6.95
N TYR A 207 -19.66 12.27 8.22
CA TYR A 207 -19.13 13.21 9.23
C TYR A 207 -17.82 13.89 8.82
N SER A 208 -16.87 13.12 8.32
CA SER A 208 -15.56 13.64 7.92
C SER A 208 -15.60 14.48 6.63
N PHE A 209 -16.70 14.44 5.88
CA PHE A 209 -16.89 15.24 4.66
C PHE A 209 -17.67 16.53 4.88
N LEU A 210 -18.19 16.75 6.09
CA LEU A 210 -18.95 17.96 6.40
C LEU A 210 -18.03 19.21 6.36
N PRO A 211 -18.50 20.32 5.74
CA PRO A 211 -17.73 21.57 5.69
C PRO A 211 -17.36 22.12 7.08
N SER A 212 -18.22 21.89 8.08
CA SER A 212 -17.96 22.27 9.47
C SER A 212 -16.79 21.49 10.07
N THR A 213 -16.74 20.18 9.82
CA THR A 213 -15.64 19.29 10.26
C THR A 213 -14.33 19.69 9.60
N TRP A 214 -14.36 20.01 8.32
CA TRP A 214 -13.19 20.51 7.60
C TRP A 214 -12.68 21.85 8.18
N LYS A 215 -13.57 22.82 8.41
CA LYS A 215 -13.20 24.11 9.01
C LYS A 215 -12.55 23.93 10.39
N SER A 216 -13.08 23.04 11.21
CA SER A 216 -12.56 22.76 12.56
C SER A 216 -11.21 22.00 12.57
N ASN A 217 -10.91 21.24 11.51
CA ASN A 217 -9.72 20.39 11.42
C ASN A 217 -8.82 20.74 10.22
N ARG A 218 -8.75 22.02 9.83
CA ARG A 218 -8.03 22.48 8.61
C ARG A 218 -6.60 21.97 8.52
N VAL A 219 -5.93 21.84 9.65
CA VAL A 219 -4.53 21.37 9.70
C VAL A 219 -4.43 19.91 9.33
N LEU A 220 -5.32 19.05 9.85
CA LEU A 220 -5.38 17.63 9.51
C LEU A 220 -5.62 17.43 8.01
N TYR A 221 -6.60 18.15 7.43
CA TYR A 221 -6.88 18.06 5.99
C TYR A 221 -5.72 18.60 5.14
N GLY A 222 -5.02 19.64 5.60
CA GLY A 222 -3.82 20.13 4.96
C GLY A 222 -2.68 19.08 4.95
N VAL A 223 -2.49 18.35 6.05
CA VAL A 223 -1.51 17.25 6.13
C VAL A 223 -1.94 16.09 5.25
N LEU A 224 -3.23 15.72 5.24
CA LEU A 224 -3.75 14.67 4.37
C LEU A 224 -3.58 15.00 2.88
N LEU A 225 -3.77 16.27 2.49
CA LEU A 225 -3.51 16.72 1.12
C LEU A 225 -2.02 16.60 0.76
N CYS A 226 -1.14 17.02 1.66
CA CYS A 226 0.31 16.86 1.47
C CYS A 226 0.69 15.37 1.36
N PHE A 227 0.06 14.52 2.17
CA PHE A 227 0.28 13.08 2.11
C PHE A 227 -0.24 12.46 0.81
N ALA A 228 -1.37 12.94 0.28
CA ALA A 228 -1.87 12.53 -1.03
C ALA A 228 -0.88 12.90 -2.14
N VAL A 229 -0.32 14.11 -2.14
CA VAL A 229 0.69 14.52 -3.13
C VAL A 229 1.98 13.70 -2.99
N PHE A 230 2.40 13.37 -1.76
CA PHE A 230 3.50 12.44 -1.50
C PHE A 230 3.21 11.07 -2.11
N GLY A 231 2.02 10.52 -1.87
CA GLY A 231 1.58 9.25 -2.43
C GLY A 231 1.50 9.26 -3.96
N ILE A 232 1.05 10.37 -4.58
CA ILE A 232 1.06 10.54 -6.05
C ILE A 232 2.49 10.38 -6.58
N SER A 233 3.48 11.04 -5.97
CA SER A 233 4.88 10.90 -6.38
C SER A 233 5.36 9.44 -6.39
N ILE A 234 4.93 8.65 -5.40
CA ILE A 234 5.26 7.22 -5.32
C ILE A 234 4.51 6.41 -6.39
N GLN A 235 3.23 6.65 -6.57
CA GLN A 235 2.39 5.86 -7.46
C GLN A 235 2.64 6.14 -8.96
N ILE A 236 3.37 7.20 -9.31
CA ILE A 236 3.80 7.45 -10.69
C ILE A 236 4.71 6.34 -11.20
N PHE A 237 5.67 5.87 -10.40
CA PHE A 237 6.65 4.87 -10.82
C PHE A 237 6.40 3.46 -10.27
N MET A 238 5.73 3.34 -9.13
CA MET A 238 5.61 2.07 -8.41
C MET A 238 5.01 0.94 -9.28
N PRO A 239 3.95 1.15 -10.08
CA PRO A 239 3.39 0.10 -10.92
C PRO A 239 4.36 -0.43 -11.99
N TYR A 240 5.32 0.39 -12.41
CA TYR A 240 6.27 0.07 -13.48
C TYR A 240 7.66 -0.31 -12.98
N LEU A 241 7.89 -0.23 -11.66
CA LEU A 241 9.22 -0.33 -11.05
C LEU A 241 9.92 -1.65 -11.37
N LEU A 242 9.27 -2.79 -11.15
CA LEU A 242 9.87 -4.09 -11.38
C LEU A 242 10.13 -4.33 -12.87
N ILE A 243 9.21 -3.91 -13.73
CA ILE A 243 9.34 -3.98 -15.19
C ILE A 243 10.54 -3.13 -15.65
N TYR A 244 10.69 -1.92 -15.11
CA TYR A 244 11.83 -1.04 -15.40
C TYR A 244 13.17 -1.69 -15.05
N TYR A 245 13.27 -2.29 -13.86
CA TYR A 245 14.52 -2.95 -13.44
C TYR A 245 14.85 -4.15 -14.31
N GLU A 246 13.85 -4.97 -14.63
CA GLU A 246 14.06 -6.18 -15.39
C GLU A 246 14.29 -5.89 -16.88
N GLN A 247 13.41 -5.12 -17.51
CA GLN A 247 13.41 -4.93 -18.95
C GLN A 247 14.30 -3.77 -19.41
N THR A 248 14.23 -2.62 -18.73
CA THR A 248 14.98 -1.43 -19.16
C THR A 248 16.42 -1.43 -18.67
N LEU A 249 16.65 -1.81 -17.41
CA LEU A 249 17.99 -1.91 -16.88
C LEU A 249 18.67 -3.26 -17.18
N GLY A 250 17.94 -4.25 -17.69
CA GLY A 250 18.45 -5.60 -17.94
C GLY A 250 18.82 -6.38 -16.68
N MET A 251 18.33 -5.94 -15.51
CA MET A 251 18.65 -6.53 -14.21
C MET A 251 17.67 -7.66 -13.87
N LYS A 252 17.80 -8.81 -14.52
CA LYS A 252 16.91 -9.96 -14.28
C LYS A 252 16.81 -10.37 -12.82
N ASN A 253 17.89 -10.22 -12.06
CA ASN A 253 17.94 -10.50 -10.62
C ASN A 253 17.73 -9.20 -9.78
N TYR A 254 16.78 -8.35 -10.16
CA TYR A 254 16.47 -7.07 -9.47
C TYR A 254 16.19 -7.26 -7.96
N VAL A 255 15.75 -8.44 -7.55
CA VAL A 255 15.51 -8.77 -6.14
C VAL A 255 16.80 -8.62 -5.32
N LEU A 256 17.97 -8.99 -5.87
CA LEU A 256 19.26 -8.84 -5.20
C LEU A 256 19.67 -7.36 -5.00
N ILE A 257 19.03 -6.44 -5.69
CA ILE A 257 19.22 -5.00 -5.54
C ILE A 257 18.14 -4.42 -4.60
N LEU A 258 16.88 -4.72 -4.88
CA LEU A 258 15.76 -4.12 -4.15
C LEU A 258 15.60 -4.68 -2.74
N ALA A 259 15.79 -5.98 -2.51
CA ALA A 259 15.60 -6.56 -1.17
C ALA A 259 16.61 -6.01 -0.15
N PRO A 260 17.95 -5.98 -0.42
CA PRO A 260 18.88 -5.33 0.49
C PRO A 260 18.62 -3.81 0.65
N ALA A 261 18.22 -3.13 -0.43
CA ALA A 261 17.87 -1.71 -0.34
C ALA A 261 16.67 -1.46 0.59
N ILE A 262 15.63 -2.29 0.52
CA ILE A 262 14.45 -2.21 1.39
C ILE A 262 14.80 -2.55 2.84
N ILE A 263 15.62 -3.58 3.08
CA ILE A 263 16.07 -3.94 4.43
C ILE A 263 16.84 -2.78 5.07
N LEU A 264 17.79 -2.21 4.36
CA LEU A 264 18.56 -1.07 4.85
C LEU A 264 17.70 0.18 5.03
N ALA A 265 16.74 0.41 4.11
CA ALA A 265 15.76 1.50 4.23
C ALA A 265 14.86 1.34 5.47
N ALA A 266 14.49 0.11 5.82
CA ALA A 266 13.74 -0.18 7.04
C ALA A 266 14.56 0.16 8.30
N VAL A 267 15.85 -0.19 8.31
CA VAL A 267 16.77 0.19 9.40
C VAL A 267 16.89 1.71 9.51
N VAL A 268 17.10 2.41 8.39
CA VAL A 268 17.15 3.87 8.35
C VAL A 268 15.85 4.46 8.94
N THR A 269 14.69 3.96 8.54
CA THR A 269 13.39 4.43 9.01
C THR A 269 13.20 4.19 10.51
N ALA A 270 13.60 3.02 11.01
CA ALA A 270 13.51 2.68 12.43
C ALA A 270 14.40 3.61 13.29
N LEU A 271 15.62 3.88 12.84
CA LEU A 271 16.52 4.81 13.51
C LEU A 271 15.99 6.26 13.44
N TYR A 272 15.36 6.61 12.33
CA TYR A 272 14.79 7.93 12.11
C TYR A 272 13.54 8.19 12.97
N GLY A 273 12.87 7.15 13.47
CA GLY A 273 11.73 7.29 14.39
C GLY A 273 12.05 8.17 15.60
N LYS A 274 13.26 8.02 16.18
CA LYS A 274 13.72 8.88 17.29
C LYS A 274 13.84 10.36 16.91
N VAL A 275 14.12 10.65 15.64
CA VAL A 275 14.19 12.03 15.12
C VAL A 275 12.80 12.60 14.97
N ILE A 276 11.85 11.78 14.49
CA ILE A 276 10.43 12.16 14.37
C ILE A 276 9.88 12.55 15.75
N ASP A 277 10.09 11.71 16.76
CA ASP A 277 9.60 11.93 18.13
C ASP A 277 10.20 13.19 18.76
N ARG A 278 11.50 13.46 18.53
CA ARG A 278 12.20 14.61 19.15
C ARG A 278 12.00 15.94 18.42
N LYS A 279 11.99 15.92 17.08
CA LYS A 279 12.03 17.15 16.25
C LYS A 279 10.68 17.45 15.57
N GLY A 280 9.74 16.51 15.62
CA GLY A 280 8.41 16.64 15.06
C GLY A 280 8.36 16.68 13.52
N PHE A 281 7.15 16.78 12.98
CA PHE A 281 6.87 16.74 11.55
C PHE A 281 7.65 17.77 10.72
N ARG A 282 7.66 19.02 11.18
CA ARG A 282 8.21 20.16 10.41
C ARG A 282 9.69 20.01 10.05
N PHE A 283 10.47 19.37 10.92
CA PHE A 283 11.86 19.10 10.66
C PHE A 283 12.01 17.78 9.89
N SER A 284 11.32 16.74 10.34
CA SER A 284 11.52 15.37 9.88
C SER A 284 11.08 15.12 8.44
N VAL A 285 10.14 15.93 7.91
CA VAL A 285 9.68 15.77 6.53
C VAL A 285 10.78 16.08 5.50
N TRP A 286 11.65 17.08 5.75
CA TRP A 286 12.60 17.53 4.75
C TRP A 286 13.70 16.52 4.41
N PRO A 287 14.37 15.89 5.39
CA PRO A 287 15.33 14.83 5.07
C PRO A 287 14.68 13.63 4.37
N ALA A 288 13.45 13.26 4.71
CA ALA A 288 12.73 12.20 4.03
C ALA A 288 12.49 12.54 2.55
N LEU A 289 12.00 13.76 2.24
CA LEU A 289 11.84 14.23 0.88
C LEU A 289 13.18 14.37 0.16
N GLY A 290 14.25 14.76 0.87
CA GLY A 290 15.61 14.88 0.32
C GLY A 290 16.17 13.53 -0.11
N MET A 291 16.03 12.48 0.72
CA MET A 291 16.43 11.11 0.36
C MET A 291 15.66 10.60 -0.86
N LEU A 292 14.33 10.83 -0.87
CA LEU A 292 13.47 10.40 -1.98
C LEU A 292 13.86 11.11 -3.29
N ALA A 293 14.07 12.43 -3.25
CA ALA A 293 14.52 13.22 -4.40
C ALA A 293 15.88 12.76 -4.93
N ALA A 294 16.85 12.55 -4.04
CA ALA A 294 18.16 12.05 -4.41
C ALA A 294 18.10 10.66 -5.07
N GLY A 295 17.23 9.77 -4.52
CA GLY A 295 16.96 8.47 -5.12
C GLY A 295 16.39 8.59 -6.55
N TYR A 296 15.42 9.46 -6.78
CA TYR A 296 14.84 9.70 -8.11
C TYR A 296 15.88 10.24 -9.10
N VAL A 297 16.71 11.20 -8.66
CA VAL A 297 17.78 11.76 -9.51
C VAL A 297 18.79 10.68 -9.91
N LEU A 298 19.23 9.84 -8.98
CA LEU A 298 20.15 8.75 -9.29
C LEU A 298 19.52 7.74 -10.24
N LEU A 299 18.28 7.32 -10.03
CA LEU A 299 17.58 6.37 -10.89
C LEU A 299 17.26 6.96 -12.28
N PHE A 300 17.10 8.27 -12.37
CA PHE A 300 16.91 8.95 -13.66
C PHE A 300 18.19 8.93 -14.51
N PHE A 301 19.37 9.20 -13.92
CA PHE A 301 20.62 9.33 -14.67
C PHE A 301 21.44 8.05 -14.77
N CYS A 302 21.37 7.19 -13.75
CA CYS A 302 22.27 6.04 -13.64
C CYS A 302 21.64 4.75 -14.15
N ARG A 303 22.48 3.88 -14.76
CA ARG A 303 22.07 2.58 -15.32
C ARG A 303 22.92 1.43 -14.79
N SER A 304 24.09 1.71 -14.20
CA SER A 304 24.97 0.71 -13.66
C SER A 304 24.54 0.25 -12.26
N MET A 305 24.87 -0.98 -11.88
CA MET A 305 24.33 -1.68 -10.71
C MET A 305 24.52 -0.91 -9.39
N VAL A 306 25.74 -0.39 -9.14
CA VAL A 306 26.05 0.26 -7.85
C VAL A 306 25.27 1.57 -7.66
N PRO A 307 25.28 2.55 -8.59
CA PRO A 307 24.47 3.74 -8.45
C PRO A 307 22.96 3.46 -8.42
N VAL A 308 22.48 2.43 -9.15
CA VAL A 308 21.07 2.00 -9.10
C VAL A 308 20.74 1.46 -7.71
N PHE A 309 21.62 0.67 -7.10
CA PHE A 309 21.43 0.20 -5.72
C PHE A 309 21.35 1.38 -4.73
N ILE A 310 22.29 2.36 -4.83
CA ILE A 310 22.28 3.54 -3.96
C ILE A 310 21.03 4.37 -4.19
N GLY A 311 20.61 4.56 -5.44
CA GLY A 311 19.38 5.26 -5.80
C GLY A 311 18.15 4.57 -5.23
N SER A 312 18.09 3.23 -5.32
CA SER A 312 17.01 2.41 -4.75
C SER A 312 16.97 2.52 -3.23
N LEU A 313 18.13 2.45 -2.58
CA LEU A 313 18.25 2.61 -1.13
C LEU A 313 17.74 3.97 -0.66
N LEU A 314 18.16 5.04 -1.32
CA LEU A 314 17.72 6.40 -0.98
C LEU A 314 16.22 6.59 -1.26
N MET A 315 15.73 6.10 -2.40
CA MET A 315 14.33 6.15 -2.78
C MET A 315 13.47 5.42 -1.75
N MET A 316 13.81 4.17 -1.40
CA MET A 316 13.06 3.38 -0.42
C MET A 316 13.18 3.95 0.99
N SER A 317 14.35 4.47 1.38
CA SER A 317 14.52 5.15 2.67
C SER A 317 13.64 6.41 2.76
N GLY A 318 13.61 7.23 1.71
CA GLY A 318 12.76 8.41 1.63
C GLY A 318 11.26 8.06 1.65
N TYR A 319 10.87 7.01 0.93
CA TYR A 319 9.50 6.50 0.90
C TYR A 319 9.04 6.01 2.29
N LEU A 320 9.76 5.07 2.89
CA LEU A 320 9.37 4.49 4.19
C LEU A 320 9.42 5.54 5.31
N THR A 321 10.45 6.38 5.33
CA THR A 321 10.57 7.47 6.31
C THR A 321 9.46 8.51 6.12
N GLY A 322 9.14 8.88 4.88
CA GLY A 322 8.04 9.79 4.56
C GLY A 322 6.69 9.24 5.02
N MET A 323 6.41 7.95 4.75
CA MET A 323 5.21 7.27 5.26
C MET A 323 5.12 7.34 6.79
N ALA A 324 6.24 7.12 7.50
CA ALA A 324 6.29 7.19 8.96
C ALA A 324 6.03 8.63 9.47
N VAL A 325 6.66 9.64 8.85
CA VAL A 325 6.53 11.06 9.22
C VAL A 325 5.09 11.56 9.03
N PHE A 326 4.50 11.31 7.86
CA PHE A 326 3.11 11.69 7.58
C PHE A 326 2.12 10.90 8.44
N GLY A 327 2.37 9.59 8.61
CA GLY A 327 1.53 8.73 9.43
C GLY A 327 1.48 9.15 10.90
N ALA A 328 2.62 9.55 11.49
CA ALA A 328 2.70 10.08 12.84
C ALA A 328 1.92 11.40 12.96
N GLU A 329 2.16 12.37 12.07
CA GLU A 329 1.49 13.67 12.10
C GLU A 329 -0.04 13.56 11.94
N ILE A 330 -0.52 12.66 11.06
CA ILE A 330 -1.96 12.42 10.89
C ILE A 330 -2.55 11.83 12.17
N ARG A 331 -1.87 10.86 12.78
CA ARG A 331 -2.33 10.21 14.02
C ARG A 331 -2.45 11.22 15.16
N ASP A 332 -1.46 12.07 15.32
CA ASP A 332 -1.44 13.09 16.40
C ASP A 332 -2.53 14.15 16.25
N ARG A 333 -3.07 14.31 15.01
CA ARG A 333 -4.10 15.31 14.73
C ARG A 333 -5.52 14.78 14.66
N ILE A 334 -5.68 13.47 14.62
CA ILE A 334 -7.02 12.87 14.67
C ILE A 334 -7.54 12.96 16.10
N PRO A 335 -8.75 13.54 16.34
CA PRO A 335 -9.35 13.60 17.67
C PRO A 335 -9.51 12.21 18.28
N GLU A 336 -9.08 12.02 19.55
CA GLU A 336 -8.96 10.72 20.22
C GLU A 336 -10.24 9.87 20.17
N ASN A 337 -11.42 10.49 20.27
CA ASN A 337 -12.70 9.78 20.28
C ASN A 337 -13.36 9.62 18.89
N ARG A 338 -12.67 9.99 17.81
CA ARG A 338 -13.25 10.05 16.45
C ARG A 338 -12.39 9.38 15.38
N ALA A 339 -11.43 8.56 15.77
CA ALA A 339 -10.50 7.92 14.85
C ALA A 339 -11.22 7.15 13.73
N GLY A 340 -12.28 6.41 14.04
CA GLY A 340 -13.08 5.69 13.05
C GLY A 340 -13.78 6.60 12.04
N GLN A 341 -14.25 7.80 12.46
CA GLN A 341 -14.93 8.75 11.59
C GLN A 341 -13.98 9.41 10.56
N PHE A 342 -12.68 9.49 10.88
CA PHE A 342 -11.67 10.06 9.98
C PHE A 342 -10.98 9.00 9.08
N GLN A 343 -11.26 7.70 9.27
CA GLN A 343 -10.69 6.65 8.41
C GLN A 343 -11.08 6.83 6.94
N GLY A 344 -12.32 7.22 6.66
CA GLY A 344 -12.77 7.47 5.28
C GLY A 344 -11.94 8.55 4.56
N VAL A 345 -11.71 9.70 5.21
CA VAL A 345 -10.88 10.77 4.62
C VAL A 345 -9.41 10.36 4.54
N ARG A 346 -8.93 9.60 5.53
CA ARG A 346 -7.57 9.07 5.51
C ARG A 346 -7.34 8.16 4.31
N ILE A 347 -8.24 7.21 4.03
CA ILE A 347 -8.11 6.29 2.89
C ILE A 347 -8.19 7.03 1.55
N ILE A 348 -8.99 8.10 1.48
CA ILE A 348 -9.05 8.95 0.29
C ILE A 348 -7.69 9.63 0.05
N GLY A 349 -7.09 10.22 1.07
CA GLY A 349 -5.79 10.88 0.94
C GLY A 349 -4.62 9.91 0.75
N GLN A 350 -4.71 8.72 1.30
CA GLN A 350 -3.61 7.76 1.35
C GLN A 350 -3.62 6.75 0.19
N VAL A 351 -4.79 6.36 -0.29
CA VAL A 351 -4.98 5.31 -1.30
C VAL A 351 -5.68 5.83 -2.55
N PHE A 352 -6.87 6.43 -2.40
CA PHE A 352 -7.70 6.81 -3.54
C PHE A 352 -7.04 7.86 -4.44
N ILE A 353 -6.67 9.02 -3.88
CA ILE A 353 -6.07 10.12 -4.66
C ILE A 353 -4.72 9.69 -5.28
N PRO A 354 -3.77 9.11 -4.51
CA PRO A 354 -2.52 8.62 -5.09
C PRO A 354 -2.71 7.54 -6.15
N GLY A 355 -3.56 6.55 -5.86
CA GLY A 355 -3.82 5.42 -6.75
C GLY A 355 -4.60 5.79 -8.02
N LEU A 356 -5.33 6.93 -8.01
CA LEU A 356 -6.01 7.43 -9.21
C LEU A 356 -5.08 8.32 -10.05
N ILE A 357 -4.38 9.26 -9.43
CA ILE A 357 -3.62 10.29 -10.14
C ILE A 357 -2.21 9.79 -10.52
N GLY A 358 -1.53 9.07 -9.62
CA GLY A 358 -0.15 8.63 -9.84
C GLY A 358 -0.01 7.74 -11.07
N PRO A 359 -0.74 6.60 -11.18
CA PRO A 359 -0.67 5.72 -12.33
C PRO A 359 -1.08 6.39 -13.65
N ALA A 360 -2.07 7.31 -13.60
CA ALA A 360 -2.48 8.08 -14.78
C ALA A 360 -1.33 8.96 -15.30
N ILE A 361 -0.59 9.64 -14.42
CA ILE A 361 0.61 10.39 -14.78
C ILE A 361 1.69 9.44 -15.30
N GLY A 362 1.92 8.30 -14.66
CA GLY A 362 2.88 7.29 -15.10
C GLY A 362 2.59 6.80 -16.53
N ALA A 363 1.35 6.42 -16.81
CA ALA A 363 0.93 6.00 -18.15
C ALA A 363 1.08 7.13 -19.19
N PHE A 364 0.73 8.37 -18.82
CA PHE A 364 0.91 9.52 -19.70
C PHE A 364 2.37 9.76 -20.06
N VAL A 365 3.28 9.63 -19.10
CA VAL A 365 4.73 9.76 -19.33
C VAL A 365 5.24 8.66 -20.25
N LEU A 366 4.74 7.44 -20.09
CA LEU A 366 5.15 6.26 -20.85
C LEU A 366 4.42 6.09 -22.19
N ARG A 367 3.53 7.01 -22.58
CA ARG A 367 2.76 6.88 -23.82
C ARG A 367 3.58 6.78 -25.11
N ASN A 368 4.80 7.33 -25.10
CA ASN A 368 5.76 7.29 -26.19
C ASN A 368 7.03 6.50 -25.81
N ALA A 369 6.92 5.60 -24.83
CA ALA A 369 8.03 4.75 -24.43
C ALA A 369 8.48 3.86 -25.61
N ALA A 370 9.78 3.52 -25.61
CA ALA A 370 10.32 2.61 -26.61
C ALA A 370 9.59 1.26 -26.54
N GLU A 371 9.51 0.57 -27.65
CA GLU A 371 8.91 -0.75 -27.76
C GLU A 371 9.96 -1.80 -28.08
N ILE A 372 9.75 -3.01 -27.57
CA ILE A 372 10.53 -4.20 -27.92
C ILE A 372 9.63 -5.24 -28.57
N THR A 373 10.15 -5.88 -29.62
CA THR A 373 9.52 -7.06 -30.19
C THR A 373 10.00 -8.31 -29.46
N ASN A 374 9.07 -9.03 -28.87
CA ASN A 374 9.32 -10.27 -28.15
C ASN A 374 9.62 -11.42 -29.13
N SER A 375 10.14 -12.54 -28.64
CA SER A 375 10.47 -13.72 -29.45
C SER A 375 9.27 -14.37 -30.14
N ASP A 376 8.06 -14.12 -29.66
CA ASP A 376 6.78 -14.59 -30.21
C ASP A 376 6.17 -13.61 -31.25
N GLY A 377 6.86 -12.49 -31.55
CA GLY A 377 6.40 -11.45 -32.46
C GLY A 377 5.47 -10.41 -31.84
N THR A 378 5.14 -10.52 -30.57
CA THR A 378 4.36 -9.50 -29.85
C THR A 378 5.21 -8.29 -29.50
N VAL A 379 4.56 -7.15 -29.25
CA VAL A 379 5.23 -5.90 -28.90
C VAL A 379 4.92 -5.55 -27.46
N SER A 380 5.95 -5.19 -26.69
CA SER A 380 5.84 -4.70 -25.32
C SER A 380 6.52 -3.35 -25.18
N PHE A 381 5.95 -2.45 -24.35
CA PHE A 381 6.58 -1.16 -24.06
C PHE A 381 7.74 -1.35 -23.06
N LEU A 382 8.76 -0.47 -23.16
CA LEU A 382 9.86 -0.39 -22.21
C LEU A 382 9.65 0.83 -21.30
N PRO A 383 9.37 0.65 -20.00
CA PRO A 383 9.30 1.79 -19.09
C PRO A 383 10.64 2.55 -19.10
N ASP A 384 10.59 3.86 -19.27
CA ASP A 384 11.79 4.69 -19.24
C ASP A 384 11.98 5.43 -17.92
N ALA A 385 13.15 6.05 -17.73
CA ALA A 385 13.47 6.75 -16.49
C ALA A 385 12.64 8.03 -16.24
N ASN A 386 11.88 8.50 -17.24
CA ASN A 386 11.04 9.70 -17.09
C ASN A 386 9.97 9.54 -16.01
N ILE A 387 9.62 8.30 -15.63
CA ILE A 387 8.75 8.04 -14.46
C ILE A 387 9.35 8.61 -13.17
N PHE A 388 10.68 8.56 -12.99
CA PHE A 388 11.34 9.14 -11.82
C PHE A 388 11.43 10.67 -11.91
N LEU A 389 11.58 11.23 -13.11
CA LEU A 389 11.53 12.67 -13.31
C LEU A 389 10.13 13.23 -13.01
N ALA A 390 9.07 12.58 -13.47
CA ALA A 390 7.70 12.95 -13.16
C ALA A 390 7.42 12.83 -11.65
N ALA A 391 7.90 11.77 -11.01
CA ALA A 391 7.80 11.60 -9.56
C ALA A 391 8.54 12.70 -8.80
N LEU A 392 9.72 13.13 -9.26
CA LEU A 392 10.48 14.24 -8.72
C LEU A 392 9.71 15.58 -8.83
N ILE A 393 9.08 15.83 -9.99
CA ILE A 393 8.26 17.03 -10.18
C ILE A 393 7.10 17.06 -9.16
N ALA A 394 6.38 15.94 -8.99
CA ALA A 394 5.32 15.84 -7.99
C ALA A 394 5.86 16.09 -6.56
N LEU A 395 7.06 15.59 -6.26
CA LEU A 395 7.71 15.83 -4.97
C LEU A 395 8.11 17.30 -4.76
N LEU A 396 8.54 18.00 -5.81
CA LEU A 396 8.84 19.42 -5.77
C LEU A 396 7.58 20.26 -5.56
N VAL A 397 6.45 19.87 -6.16
CA VAL A 397 5.14 20.48 -5.89
C VAL A 397 4.78 20.31 -4.42
N LEU A 398 4.95 19.12 -3.84
CA LEU A 398 4.76 18.89 -2.41
C LEU A 398 5.63 19.82 -1.56
N ALA A 399 6.92 19.94 -1.89
CA ALA A 399 7.85 20.80 -1.17
C ALA A 399 7.42 22.27 -1.22
N ALA A 400 6.90 22.74 -2.35
CA ALA A 400 6.35 24.09 -2.50
C ALA A 400 5.10 24.29 -1.63
N VAL A 401 4.16 23.33 -1.64
CA VAL A 401 2.94 23.36 -0.81
C VAL A 401 3.28 23.41 0.68
N LEU A 402 4.23 22.59 1.13
CA LEU A 402 4.69 22.58 2.53
C LEU A 402 5.32 23.92 2.95
N ARG A 403 6.09 24.56 2.06
CA ARG A 403 6.66 25.90 2.30
C ARG A 403 5.59 26.99 2.39
N LEU A 404 4.58 26.95 1.51
CA LEU A 404 3.47 27.90 1.52
C LEU A 404 2.64 27.76 2.80
N GLN A 405 2.30 26.55 3.20
CA GLN A 405 1.57 26.30 4.46
C GLN A 405 2.33 26.81 5.69
N ARG A 406 3.67 26.77 5.67
CA ARG A 406 4.50 27.33 6.73
C ARG A 406 4.36 28.85 6.83
N ARG A 407 4.36 29.57 5.70
CA ARG A 407 4.22 31.03 5.65
C ARG A 407 2.87 31.51 6.16
N ILE A 408 1.78 30.81 5.81
CA ILE A 408 0.41 31.17 6.24
C ILE A 408 0.22 31.01 7.76
N ARG A 409 0.99 30.17 8.43
CA ARG A 409 0.91 29.94 9.89
C ARG A 409 1.83 30.83 10.70
N THR A 410 2.75 31.53 10.09
CA THR A 410 3.68 32.49 10.72
C THR A 410 3.28 33.94 10.46
N ALA A 411 2.35 34.19 9.57
CA ALA A 411 1.63 35.46 9.37
C ALA A 411 0.27 35.45 10.08
#